data_dc20299a004f23866393a6f5504dcf79
#
_entry.id   dc20299a004f23866393a6f5504dcf79
#
_cell.length_a   1.000
_cell.length_b   1.000
_cell.length_c   1.000
_cell.angle_alpha   90.00
_cell.angle_beta   90.00
_cell.angle_gamma   90.00
#
_symmetry.space_group_name_H-M   'P 1'
#
loop_
_entity.id
_entity.type
_entity.pdbx_description
1 polymer ?
#
loop_
_entity_poly.entity_id
_entity_poly.type
_entity_poly.pdbx_seq_one_letter_code
_entity_poly.pdbx_strand_id
1 'polypeptide(L)'
;MTGLDVSQPRISDYHFRHKHVARQAGDASKRNGRRHMAQFGNEEIGRAPHGPRDASGKRSLSERFTEWSLNWVPDSMVFVVALTVVVFLLALALTPHGPMELLDDYAKGFWVLLTFAMQLTVMMITGFVVADSKPVKSTLIRIVGIPRTARSTLIMFCLIVGIVAWLHWAAGLMVAIIMGKEIAVRKRGIGLHYPVLVASAYAMMMLMANGPSQSAPLLAATAGNFLEKSIGGLIPLTQTALSPFLLVFVLFELLTIPFIFVWLTPGKESAVDITDEIHDEFTQAPPAENTRRSDLRPAERWEHSWLPLSIVGVGILFWIANFVATRGIGKIDLNVINFALFGIGMVLHGSARSFVASVKQGVGTTSGVIIQFPLYAGIFGLIVHSGLSEVITHWFLSISTPRTYAWIVVIYTTIMDFFVPSGGSKFAIEAPYIIAAGQKLGIPVAHVINAYSTGGQLANLIQPFWALPFITAFRVRFQDILPYTFVIFIYAIVLASIAFLVLPAGL
;
A
#
# COMPACT_ATOMS: atom_id res chain seq x y z
N MET A 1 19.36 15.71 -82.75
CA MET A 1 19.65 14.29 -82.82
C MET A 1 19.86 13.75 -81.46
N THR A 2 19.09 12.73 -81.20
CA THR A 2 19.10 11.69 -80.23
C THR A 2 18.74 12.07 -78.79
N GLY A 3 17.51 11.66 -78.49
CA GLY A 3 16.76 11.59 -77.29
C GLY A 3 17.30 10.57 -76.26
N LEU A 4 17.09 10.89 -75.05
CA LEU A 4 17.10 9.96 -73.93
C LEU A 4 15.73 9.94 -73.28
N ASP A 5 15.04 8.82 -73.47
CA ASP A 5 13.74 8.52 -72.89
C ASP A 5 13.99 8.08 -71.43
N VAL A 6 13.48 8.84 -70.45
CA VAL A 6 13.48 8.52 -69.05
C VAL A 6 12.03 8.24 -68.65
N SER A 7 11.64 7.00 -68.74
CA SER A 7 10.37 6.48 -68.22
C SER A 7 10.34 6.58 -66.67
N GLN A 8 9.55 7.51 -66.16
CA GLN A 8 9.23 7.60 -64.73
C GLN A 8 8.26 6.44 -64.38
N PRO A 9 8.50 5.73 -63.27
CA PRO A 9 7.52 4.75 -62.77
C PRO A 9 6.29 5.47 -62.21
N ARG A 10 5.11 4.98 -62.56
CA ARG A 10 3.80 5.56 -62.16
C ARG A 10 3.61 5.45 -60.64
N ILE A 11 3.19 6.55 -60.05
CA ILE A 11 2.91 6.74 -58.62
C ILE A 11 1.82 5.76 -58.08
N SER A 12 1.07 5.08 -58.97
CA SER A 12 0.02 4.12 -58.62
C SER A 12 0.53 2.84 -57.96
N ASP A 13 1.76 2.40 -58.27
CA ASP A 13 2.27 1.11 -57.77
C ASP A 13 2.85 1.21 -56.36
N TYR A 14 3.25 2.40 -55.93
CA TYR A 14 3.72 2.65 -54.55
C TYR A 14 2.56 2.68 -53.55
N HIS A 15 1.39 3.09 -53.93
CA HIS A 15 0.20 3.15 -53.06
C HIS A 15 -0.43 1.79 -52.76
N PHE A 16 -0.29 0.82 -53.68
CA PHE A 16 -0.87 -0.52 -53.50
C PHE A 16 -0.02 -1.44 -52.61
N ARG A 17 1.29 -1.32 -52.69
CA ARG A 17 2.18 -2.13 -51.80
C ARG A 17 2.17 -1.64 -50.35
N HIS A 18 2.11 -0.34 -50.10
CA HIS A 18 2.03 0.19 -48.75
C HIS A 18 0.70 -0.08 -48.04
N LYS A 19 -0.42 -0.13 -48.79
CA LYS A 19 -1.73 -0.51 -48.20
C LYS A 19 -1.83 -1.99 -47.81
N HIS A 20 -1.17 -2.91 -48.53
CA HIS A 20 -1.16 -4.32 -48.17
C HIS A 20 -0.27 -4.62 -46.96
N VAL A 21 0.89 -4.01 -46.87
CA VAL A 21 1.80 -4.16 -45.70
C VAL A 21 1.21 -3.51 -44.47
N ALA A 22 0.58 -2.34 -44.59
CA ALA A 22 -0.10 -1.68 -43.48
C ALA A 22 -1.34 -2.45 -43.00
N ARG A 23 -2.08 -3.14 -43.87
CA ARG A 23 -3.22 -4.00 -43.51
C ARG A 23 -2.77 -5.27 -42.81
N GLN A 24 -1.70 -5.93 -43.24
CA GLN A 24 -1.16 -7.11 -42.58
C GLN A 24 -0.51 -6.78 -41.22
N ALA A 25 0.16 -5.63 -41.08
CA ALA A 25 0.70 -5.17 -39.80
C ALA A 25 -0.43 -4.72 -38.85
N GLY A 26 -1.51 -4.12 -39.35
CA GLY A 26 -2.68 -3.74 -38.56
C GLY A 26 -3.48 -4.96 -38.06
N ASP A 27 -3.61 -6.01 -38.87
CA ASP A 27 -4.31 -7.25 -38.46
C ASP A 27 -3.46 -8.13 -37.52
N ALA A 28 -2.14 -8.13 -37.68
CA ALA A 28 -1.24 -8.77 -36.74
C ALA A 28 -1.20 -8.06 -35.38
N SER A 29 -1.21 -6.72 -35.38
CA SER A 29 -1.30 -5.91 -34.15
C SER A 29 -2.66 -6.08 -33.45
N LYS A 30 -3.76 -6.13 -34.18
CA LYS A 30 -5.10 -6.39 -33.63
C LYS A 30 -5.28 -7.84 -33.14
N ARG A 31 -4.67 -8.81 -33.78
CA ARG A 31 -4.66 -10.20 -33.29
C ARG A 31 -3.79 -10.39 -32.06
N ASN A 32 -2.62 -9.75 -32.00
CA ASN A 32 -1.79 -9.75 -30.79
C ASN A 32 -2.41 -8.92 -29.65
N GLY A 33 -3.00 -7.77 -29.93
CA GLY A 33 -3.72 -6.98 -28.92
C GLY A 33 -4.96 -7.70 -28.39
N ARG A 34 -5.73 -8.43 -29.23
CA ARG A 34 -6.84 -9.26 -28.76
C ARG A 34 -6.39 -10.52 -28.02
N ARG A 35 -5.27 -11.12 -28.37
CA ARG A 35 -4.68 -12.21 -27.58
C ARG A 35 -4.13 -11.71 -26.25
N HIS A 36 -3.50 -10.53 -26.18
CA HIS A 36 -3.07 -9.93 -24.92
C HIS A 36 -4.25 -9.50 -24.04
N MET A 37 -5.31 -8.89 -24.60
CA MET A 37 -6.50 -8.54 -23.81
C MET A 37 -7.34 -9.78 -23.42
N ALA A 38 -7.36 -10.83 -24.22
CA ALA A 38 -8.01 -12.09 -23.84
C ALA A 38 -7.20 -12.88 -22.80
N GLN A 39 -5.88 -12.72 -22.74
CA GLN A 39 -5.05 -13.28 -21.68
C GLN A 39 -5.20 -12.55 -20.34
N PHE A 40 -5.51 -11.25 -20.32
CA PHE A 40 -5.80 -10.54 -19.07
C PHE A 40 -7.24 -10.68 -18.56
N GLY A 41 -8.15 -11.26 -19.37
CA GLY A 41 -9.56 -11.46 -19.02
C GLY A 41 -9.97 -12.85 -18.61
N ASN A 42 -9.17 -13.90 -18.88
CA ASN A 42 -9.50 -15.31 -18.63
C ASN A 42 -8.25 -16.18 -18.37
N GLU A 43 -7.21 -15.66 -17.74
CA GLU A 43 -6.34 -16.58 -17.02
C GLU A 43 -7.17 -17.10 -15.84
N GLU A 44 -7.67 -18.32 -16.01
CA GLU A 44 -8.01 -19.19 -14.90
C GLU A 44 -6.91 -19.01 -13.86
N ILE A 45 -7.26 -18.37 -12.71
CA ILE A 45 -6.45 -18.44 -11.50
C ILE A 45 -6.24 -19.94 -11.32
N GLY A 46 -5.06 -20.41 -11.70
CA GLY A 46 -4.76 -21.82 -11.88
C GLY A 46 -5.29 -22.58 -10.67
N ARG A 47 -6.12 -23.56 -10.89
CA ARG A 47 -6.54 -24.51 -9.86
C ARG A 47 -5.26 -25.16 -9.35
N ALA A 48 -4.63 -24.52 -8.35
CA ALA A 48 -3.55 -25.14 -7.61
C ALA A 48 -4.05 -26.53 -7.13
N PRO A 49 -3.24 -27.56 -7.20
CA PRO A 49 -3.63 -28.90 -6.77
C PRO A 49 -4.19 -28.79 -5.35
N HIS A 50 -5.34 -29.41 -5.13
CA HIS A 50 -6.00 -29.45 -3.83
C HIS A 50 -4.97 -29.89 -2.78
N GLY A 51 -4.67 -29.02 -1.79
CA GLY A 51 -3.82 -29.38 -0.67
C GLY A 51 -4.35 -30.64 0.04
N PRO A 52 -3.54 -31.31 0.83
CA PRO A 52 -3.94 -32.52 1.51
C PRO A 52 -5.21 -32.23 2.33
N ARG A 53 -6.31 -32.92 1.95
CA ARG A 53 -7.53 -32.94 2.76
C ARG A 53 -7.18 -33.54 4.11
N ASP A 54 -7.70 -33.01 5.17
CA ASP A 54 -7.61 -33.65 6.48
C ASP A 54 -8.19 -35.09 6.39
N ALA A 55 -7.80 -35.95 7.31
CA ALA A 55 -8.22 -37.37 7.33
C ALA A 55 -9.77 -37.54 7.40
N SER A 56 -10.53 -36.46 7.63
CA SER A 56 -11.99 -36.44 7.70
C SER A 56 -12.68 -36.00 6.41
N GLY A 57 -11.93 -35.58 5.37
CA GLY A 57 -12.47 -35.07 4.10
C GLY A 57 -13.22 -33.73 4.21
N LYS A 58 -13.24 -33.09 5.38
CA LYS A 58 -13.89 -31.80 5.62
C LYS A 58 -12.90 -30.67 5.34
N ARG A 59 -13.40 -29.59 4.70
CA ARG A 59 -12.61 -28.39 4.45
C ARG A 59 -12.30 -27.70 5.79
N SER A 60 -11.06 -27.24 5.95
CA SER A 60 -10.64 -26.48 7.14
C SER A 60 -11.44 -25.16 7.28
N LEU A 61 -11.51 -24.61 8.48
CA LEU A 61 -12.15 -23.31 8.70
C LEU A 61 -11.50 -22.21 7.87
N SER A 62 -10.16 -22.25 7.71
CA SER A 62 -9.41 -21.29 6.89
C SER A 62 -9.77 -21.40 5.41
N GLU A 63 -9.94 -22.62 4.86
CA GLU A 63 -10.38 -22.82 3.48
C GLU A 63 -11.80 -22.29 3.25
N ARG A 64 -12.72 -22.55 4.16
CA ARG A 64 -14.11 -22.05 4.08
C ARG A 64 -14.16 -20.52 4.17
N PHE A 65 -13.39 -19.93 5.05
CA PHE A 65 -13.30 -18.47 5.19
C PHE A 65 -12.68 -17.82 3.96
N THR A 66 -11.59 -18.39 3.43
CA THR A 66 -10.95 -17.91 2.20
C THR A 66 -11.90 -18.00 1.01
N GLU A 67 -12.56 -19.15 0.82
CA GLU A 67 -13.54 -19.35 -0.26
C GLU A 67 -14.72 -18.36 -0.13
N TRP A 68 -15.23 -18.16 1.09
CA TRP A 68 -16.24 -17.16 1.37
C TRP A 68 -15.74 -15.76 1.01
N SER A 69 -14.55 -15.39 1.48
CA SER A 69 -13.94 -14.08 1.25
C SER A 69 -13.71 -13.79 -0.24
N LEU A 70 -13.15 -14.75 -0.99
CA LEU A 70 -12.94 -14.61 -2.43
C LEU A 70 -14.24 -14.53 -3.23
N ASN A 71 -15.31 -15.15 -2.75
CA ASN A 71 -16.61 -15.15 -3.43
C ASN A 71 -17.47 -13.93 -3.06
N TRP A 72 -17.32 -13.37 -1.85
CA TRP A 72 -18.22 -12.35 -1.32
C TRP A 72 -17.59 -10.98 -1.11
N VAL A 73 -16.26 -10.88 -1.13
CA VAL A 73 -15.56 -9.60 -1.01
C VAL A 73 -15.30 -9.06 -2.42
N PRO A 74 -16.11 -8.08 -2.89
CA PRO A 74 -15.94 -7.50 -4.22
C PRO A 74 -14.73 -6.57 -4.27
N ASP A 75 -14.40 -6.07 -5.47
CA ASP A 75 -13.41 -5.03 -5.65
C ASP A 75 -13.73 -3.78 -4.80
N SER A 76 -12.70 -3.08 -4.36
CA SER A 76 -12.81 -1.85 -3.54
C SER A 76 -13.69 -0.77 -4.18
N MET A 77 -13.80 -0.74 -5.51
CA MET A 77 -14.69 0.17 -6.22
C MET A 77 -16.17 -0.13 -5.94
N VAL A 78 -16.54 -1.40 -5.84
CA VAL A 78 -17.91 -1.82 -5.50
C VAL A 78 -18.23 -1.41 -4.05
N PHE A 79 -17.25 -1.56 -3.14
CA PHE A 79 -17.43 -1.14 -1.75
C PHE A 79 -17.68 0.36 -1.63
N VAL A 80 -16.92 1.21 -2.32
CA VAL A 80 -17.14 2.66 -2.21
C VAL A 80 -18.49 3.09 -2.77
N VAL A 81 -18.96 2.45 -3.84
CA VAL A 81 -20.32 2.69 -4.39
C VAL A 81 -21.39 2.23 -3.39
N ALA A 82 -21.26 1.02 -2.85
CA ALA A 82 -22.20 0.51 -1.85
C ALA A 82 -22.22 1.39 -0.60
N LEU A 83 -21.06 1.81 -0.10
CA LEU A 83 -20.95 2.71 1.06
C LEU A 83 -21.60 4.07 0.76
N THR A 84 -21.43 4.61 -0.45
CA THR A 84 -22.11 5.85 -0.87
C THR A 84 -23.64 5.72 -0.74
N VAL A 85 -24.19 4.62 -1.24
CA VAL A 85 -25.64 4.34 -1.14
C VAL A 85 -26.07 4.20 0.32
N VAL A 86 -25.33 3.44 1.13
CA VAL A 86 -25.66 3.25 2.56
C VAL A 86 -25.63 4.59 3.31
N VAL A 87 -24.59 5.40 3.12
CA VAL A 87 -24.46 6.69 3.80
C VAL A 87 -25.54 7.67 3.31
N PHE A 88 -25.87 7.67 2.02
CA PHE A 88 -26.96 8.46 1.48
C PHE A 88 -28.31 8.11 2.13
N LEU A 89 -28.61 6.82 2.25
CA LEU A 89 -29.85 6.35 2.89
C LEU A 89 -29.88 6.66 4.40
N LEU A 90 -28.75 6.53 5.09
CA LEU A 90 -28.64 6.92 6.50
C LEU A 90 -28.84 8.43 6.68
N ALA A 91 -28.23 9.26 5.84
CA ALA A 91 -28.43 10.70 5.87
C ALA A 91 -29.90 11.09 5.61
N LEU A 92 -30.53 10.44 4.62
CA LEU A 92 -31.95 10.66 4.30
C LEU A 92 -32.87 10.28 5.46
N ALA A 93 -32.54 9.23 6.22
CA ALA A 93 -33.36 8.75 7.34
C ALA A 93 -33.11 9.52 8.65
N LEU A 94 -31.92 10.04 8.87
CA LEU A 94 -31.47 10.55 10.17
C LEU A 94 -31.20 12.07 10.19
N THR A 95 -31.30 12.73 9.04
CA THR A 95 -31.08 14.20 8.92
C THR A 95 -32.27 14.87 8.25
N PRO A 96 -32.41 16.19 8.38
CA PRO A 96 -33.52 16.92 7.76
C PRO A 96 -33.38 17.13 6.25
N HIS A 97 -32.23 16.76 5.64
CA HIS A 97 -31.95 16.98 4.23
C HIS A 97 -32.75 16.06 3.31
N GLY A 98 -33.38 16.64 2.30
CA GLY A 98 -34.05 15.89 1.23
C GLY A 98 -33.08 15.28 0.22
N PRO A 99 -33.58 14.41 -0.69
CA PRO A 99 -32.71 13.70 -1.64
C PRO A 99 -31.86 14.62 -2.52
N MET A 100 -32.40 15.77 -2.96
CA MET A 100 -31.67 16.71 -3.81
C MET A 100 -30.60 17.47 -3.04
N GLU A 101 -30.88 17.85 -1.80
CA GLU A 101 -29.91 18.49 -0.89
C GLU A 101 -28.74 17.54 -0.60
N LEU A 102 -29.01 16.25 -0.40
CA LEU A 102 -27.99 15.23 -0.21
C LEU A 102 -27.12 15.01 -1.45
N LEU A 103 -27.67 15.09 -2.66
CA LEU A 103 -26.88 15.09 -3.90
C LEU A 103 -25.98 16.32 -4.01
N ASP A 104 -26.47 17.48 -3.61
CA ASP A 104 -25.67 18.71 -3.55
C ASP A 104 -24.54 18.58 -2.49
N ASP A 105 -24.82 17.99 -1.34
CA ASP A 105 -23.83 17.76 -0.29
C ASP A 105 -22.73 16.78 -0.75
N TYR A 106 -23.11 15.72 -1.45
CA TYR A 106 -22.19 14.82 -2.12
C TYR A 106 -21.30 15.54 -3.15
N ALA A 107 -21.89 16.36 -3.98
CA ALA A 107 -21.19 17.12 -5.02
C ALA A 107 -20.20 18.16 -4.42
N LYS A 108 -20.61 18.85 -3.34
CA LYS A 108 -19.72 19.79 -2.61
C LYS A 108 -18.48 19.08 -2.04
N GLY A 109 -18.65 17.85 -1.56
CA GLY A 109 -17.55 17.07 -1.01
C GLY A 109 -16.59 16.52 -2.07
N PHE A 110 -17.06 16.23 -3.27
CA PHE A 110 -16.41 15.37 -4.27
C PHE A 110 -14.93 15.72 -4.59
N TRP A 111 -14.56 16.98 -4.57
CA TRP A 111 -13.20 17.43 -4.88
C TRP A 111 -12.33 17.80 -3.66
N VAL A 112 -12.88 17.73 -2.46
CA VAL A 112 -12.19 18.15 -1.23
C VAL A 112 -10.88 17.38 -0.99
N LEU A 113 -10.84 16.11 -1.37
CA LEU A 113 -9.68 15.24 -1.17
C LEU A 113 -8.67 15.25 -2.32
N LEU A 114 -8.86 16.03 -3.39
CA LEU A 114 -8.02 15.93 -4.59
C LEU A 114 -6.54 16.19 -4.31
N THR A 115 -6.21 17.23 -3.56
CA THR A 115 -4.82 17.54 -3.16
C THR A 115 -4.22 16.40 -2.35
N PHE A 116 -4.94 15.90 -1.37
CA PHE A 116 -4.49 14.80 -0.52
C PHE A 116 -4.31 13.50 -1.30
N ALA A 117 -5.24 13.18 -2.21
CA ALA A 117 -5.14 12.02 -3.11
C ALA A 117 -3.86 12.09 -3.97
N MET A 118 -3.55 13.25 -4.54
CA MET A 118 -2.33 13.43 -5.33
C MET A 118 -1.06 13.34 -4.47
N GLN A 119 -1.07 13.90 -3.28
CA GLN A 119 0.06 13.78 -2.35
C GLN A 119 0.34 12.32 -1.96
N LEU A 120 -0.71 11.52 -1.69
CA LEU A 120 -0.58 10.08 -1.41
C LEU A 120 -0.13 9.30 -2.65
N THR A 121 -0.65 9.64 -3.84
CA THR A 121 -0.22 9.04 -5.11
C THR A 121 1.28 9.23 -5.33
N VAL A 122 1.78 10.45 -5.13
CA VAL A 122 3.21 10.77 -5.22
C VAL A 122 4.02 9.99 -4.19
N MET A 123 3.53 9.91 -2.95
CA MET A 123 4.19 9.14 -1.88
C MET A 123 4.32 7.65 -2.22
N MET A 124 3.26 7.06 -2.78
CA MET A 124 3.29 5.66 -3.25
C MET A 124 4.34 5.44 -4.33
N ILE A 125 4.31 6.28 -5.37
CA ILE A 125 5.24 6.17 -6.50
C ILE A 125 6.68 6.35 -6.03
N THR A 126 6.96 7.37 -5.23
CA THR A 126 8.33 7.68 -4.81
C THR A 126 8.87 6.64 -3.82
N GLY A 127 8.04 6.10 -2.93
CA GLY A 127 8.41 4.96 -2.08
C GLY A 127 8.73 3.70 -2.87
N PHE A 128 7.94 3.40 -3.90
CA PHE A 128 8.23 2.32 -4.85
C PHE A 128 9.58 2.56 -5.54
N VAL A 129 9.80 3.76 -6.09
CA VAL A 129 11.04 4.14 -6.79
C VAL A 129 12.27 3.97 -5.92
N VAL A 130 12.21 4.40 -4.66
CA VAL A 130 13.33 4.22 -3.72
C VAL A 130 13.66 2.75 -3.53
N ALA A 131 12.65 1.91 -3.26
CA ALA A 131 12.83 0.48 -3.01
C ALA A 131 13.27 -0.29 -4.28
N ASP A 132 12.82 0.14 -5.47
CA ASP A 132 13.16 -0.47 -6.76
C ASP A 132 14.61 -0.20 -7.22
N SER A 133 15.28 0.76 -6.59
CA SER A 133 16.64 1.18 -6.99
C SER A 133 17.69 0.06 -6.83
N LYS A 134 18.65 0.02 -7.75
CA LYS A 134 19.73 -0.99 -7.74
C LYS A 134 20.52 -1.03 -6.42
N PRO A 135 20.92 0.12 -5.80
CA PRO A 135 21.64 0.10 -4.52
C PRO A 135 20.81 -0.55 -3.40
N VAL A 136 19.51 -0.24 -3.31
CA VAL A 136 18.64 -0.84 -2.29
C VAL A 136 18.52 -2.33 -2.54
N LYS A 137 18.16 -2.79 -3.74
CA LYS A 137 18.07 -4.21 -4.08
C LYS A 137 19.37 -4.96 -3.77
N SER A 138 20.52 -4.44 -4.20
CA SER A 138 21.81 -5.10 -3.95
C SER A 138 22.15 -5.19 -2.46
N THR A 139 21.78 -4.19 -1.67
CA THR A 139 21.94 -4.20 -0.22
C THR A 139 21.05 -5.25 0.44
N LEU A 140 19.77 -5.32 0.05
CA LEU A 140 18.85 -6.34 0.55
C LEU A 140 19.34 -7.76 0.24
N ILE A 141 19.81 -8.00 -0.99
CA ILE A 141 20.37 -9.28 -1.40
C ILE A 141 21.61 -9.67 -0.56
N ARG A 142 22.49 -8.73 -0.25
CA ARG A 142 23.66 -8.97 0.62
C ARG A 142 23.22 -9.35 2.04
N ILE A 143 22.24 -8.62 2.58
CA ILE A 143 21.72 -8.86 3.94
C ILE A 143 21.09 -10.25 4.04
N VAL A 144 20.35 -10.72 3.02
CA VAL A 144 19.79 -12.08 2.96
C VAL A 144 20.87 -13.16 3.09
N GLY A 145 22.11 -12.88 2.67
CA GLY A 145 23.26 -13.79 2.82
C GLY A 145 23.74 -14.01 4.24
N ILE A 146 23.48 -13.07 5.18
CA ILE A 146 24.08 -13.06 6.52
C ILE A 146 23.58 -14.19 7.44
N PRO A 147 22.27 -14.43 7.64
CA PRO A 147 21.80 -15.46 8.56
C PRO A 147 22.04 -16.86 8.00
N ARG A 148 22.33 -17.80 8.91
CA ARG A 148 22.65 -19.19 8.54
C ARG A 148 21.56 -20.19 8.91
N THR A 149 20.62 -19.82 9.76
CA THR A 149 19.55 -20.71 10.24
C THR A 149 18.18 -20.18 9.84
N ALA A 150 17.16 -21.04 9.75
CA ALA A 150 15.78 -20.63 9.47
C ALA A 150 15.29 -19.58 10.48
N ARG A 151 15.56 -19.78 11.78
CA ARG A 151 15.16 -18.84 12.84
C ARG A 151 15.80 -17.46 12.68
N SER A 152 17.13 -17.41 12.50
CA SER A 152 17.82 -16.12 12.33
C SER A 152 17.42 -15.41 11.04
N THR A 153 17.13 -16.17 9.98
CA THR A 153 16.62 -15.64 8.71
C THR A 153 15.26 -14.99 8.90
N LEU A 154 14.33 -15.67 9.57
CA LEU A 154 12.99 -15.18 9.81
C LEU A 154 12.98 -13.94 10.72
N ILE A 155 13.75 -13.94 11.82
CA ILE A 155 13.88 -12.79 12.72
C ILE A 155 14.44 -11.58 11.98
N MET A 156 15.56 -11.73 11.26
CA MET A 156 16.17 -10.67 10.47
C MET A 156 15.17 -10.11 9.43
N PHE A 157 14.47 -10.98 8.73
CA PHE A 157 13.49 -10.61 7.72
C PHE A 157 12.36 -9.78 8.33
N CYS A 158 11.74 -10.26 9.41
CA CYS A 158 10.69 -9.55 10.13
C CYS A 158 11.16 -8.17 10.61
N LEU A 159 12.34 -8.08 11.22
CA LEU A 159 12.88 -6.81 11.72
C LEU A 159 13.08 -5.79 10.60
N ILE A 160 13.68 -6.21 9.47
CA ILE A 160 13.93 -5.29 8.35
C ILE A 160 12.61 -4.86 7.70
N VAL A 161 11.72 -5.81 7.40
CA VAL A 161 10.41 -5.48 6.81
C VAL A 161 9.62 -4.58 7.74
N GLY A 162 9.58 -4.89 9.05
CA GLY A 162 8.85 -4.09 10.02
C GLY A 162 9.40 -2.67 10.15
N ILE A 163 10.72 -2.49 10.22
CA ILE A 163 11.34 -1.16 10.28
C ILE A 163 11.05 -0.36 9.00
N VAL A 164 11.23 -0.97 7.83
CA VAL A 164 10.99 -0.25 6.57
C VAL A 164 9.52 0.03 6.36
N ALA A 165 8.61 -0.90 6.71
CA ALA A 165 7.17 -0.67 6.65
C ALA A 165 6.74 0.46 7.59
N TRP A 166 7.28 0.49 8.82
CA TRP A 166 7.04 1.59 9.76
C TRP A 166 7.50 2.93 9.21
N LEU A 167 8.73 2.99 8.66
CA LEU A 167 9.25 4.23 8.06
C LEU A 167 8.44 4.65 6.84
N HIS A 168 8.16 3.72 5.93
CA HIS A 168 7.45 4.01 4.69
C HIS A 168 6.73 2.77 4.13
N TRP A 169 5.41 2.75 4.20
CA TRP A 169 4.59 1.60 3.88
C TRP A 169 4.78 1.05 2.45
N ALA A 170 4.86 1.92 1.41
CA ALA A 170 5.03 1.46 0.03
C ALA A 170 6.44 0.88 -0.21
N ALA A 171 7.48 1.45 0.42
CA ALA A 171 8.82 0.88 0.39
C ALA A 171 8.87 -0.45 1.17
N GLY A 172 8.18 -0.54 2.31
CA GLY A 172 8.06 -1.77 3.11
C GLY A 172 7.48 -2.92 2.31
N LEU A 173 6.39 -2.68 1.57
CA LEU A 173 5.78 -3.67 0.68
C LEU A 173 6.79 -4.22 -0.34
N MET A 174 7.54 -3.33 -1.01
CA MET A 174 8.53 -3.74 -2.00
C MET A 174 9.71 -4.49 -1.38
N VAL A 175 10.21 -4.02 -0.23
CA VAL A 175 11.29 -4.69 0.50
C VAL A 175 10.85 -6.08 0.96
N ALA A 176 9.63 -6.23 1.47
CA ALA A 176 9.08 -7.52 1.87
C ALA A 176 9.03 -8.52 0.70
N ILE A 177 8.58 -8.07 -0.47
CA ILE A 177 8.50 -8.91 -1.67
C ILE A 177 9.91 -9.26 -2.17
N ILE A 178 10.80 -8.28 -2.33
CA ILE A 178 12.16 -8.50 -2.85
C ILE A 178 12.95 -9.44 -1.92
N MET A 179 13.01 -9.13 -0.63
CA MET A 179 13.74 -9.96 0.33
C MET A 179 13.12 -11.33 0.50
N GLY A 180 11.78 -11.42 0.55
CA GLY A 180 11.09 -12.69 0.71
C GLY A 180 11.36 -13.65 -0.45
N LYS A 181 11.35 -13.17 -1.70
CA LYS A 181 11.72 -13.97 -2.88
C LYS A 181 13.19 -14.41 -2.83
N GLU A 182 14.10 -13.51 -2.53
CA GLU A 182 15.52 -13.83 -2.39
C GLU A 182 15.79 -14.85 -1.27
N ILE A 183 15.09 -14.74 -0.14
CA ILE A 183 15.17 -15.72 0.94
C ILE A 183 14.64 -17.07 0.48
N ALA A 184 13.48 -17.11 -0.17
CA ALA A 184 12.87 -18.34 -0.66
C ALA A 184 13.80 -19.10 -1.60
N VAL A 185 14.48 -18.40 -2.51
CA VAL A 185 15.44 -18.99 -3.45
C VAL A 185 16.74 -19.40 -2.76
N ARG A 186 17.40 -18.46 -2.04
CA ARG A 186 18.76 -18.67 -1.52
C ARG A 186 18.84 -19.51 -0.26
N LYS A 187 17.74 -19.60 0.48
CA LYS A 187 17.66 -20.31 1.76
C LYS A 187 16.82 -21.58 1.69
N ARG A 188 16.63 -22.12 0.50
CA ARG A 188 15.99 -23.41 0.30
C ARG A 188 16.76 -24.53 1.03
N GLY A 189 16.05 -25.46 1.68
CA GLY A 189 16.64 -26.58 2.39
C GLY A 189 17.14 -26.32 3.84
N ILE A 190 17.08 -25.06 4.32
CA ILE A 190 17.47 -24.78 5.71
C ILE A 190 16.37 -25.11 6.75
N GLY A 191 15.19 -25.56 6.31
CA GLY A 191 14.02 -25.81 7.13
C GLY A 191 13.19 -24.56 7.43
N LEU A 192 13.22 -23.57 6.56
CA LEU A 192 12.35 -22.40 6.61
C LEU A 192 11.02 -22.75 5.96
N HIS A 193 9.93 -22.64 6.72
CA HIS A 193 8.59 -22.93 6.18
C HIS A 193 8.09 -21.76 5.33
N TYR A 194 7.92 -22.01 4.00
CA TYR A 194 7.59 -20.97 3.02
C TYR A 194 6.29 -20.20 3.32
N PRO A 195 5.16 -20.85 3.72
CA PRO A 195 3.96 -20.11 4.12
C PRO A 195 4.18 -19.17 5.32
N VAL A 196 5.01 -19.54 6.30
CA VAL A 196 5.35 -18.66 7.43
C VAL A 196 6.18 -17.46 6.97
N LEU A 197 7.12 -17.67 6.05
CA LEU A 197 7.88 -16.55 5.46
C LEU A 197 6.95 -15.54 4.80
N VAL A 198 5.99 -16.00 4.00
CA VAL A 198 5.04 -15.12 3.31
C VAL A 198 4.07 -14.48 4.29
N ALA A 199 3.56 -15.22 5.26
CA ALA A 199 2.71 -14.70 6.33
C ALA A 199 3.42 -13.62 7.14
N SER A 200 4.73 -13.83 7.44
CA SER A 200 5.52 -12.82 8.17
C SER A 200 5.80 -11.58 7.32
N ALA A 201 6.07 -11.74 6.02
CA ALA A 201 6.17 -10.62 5.09
C ALA A 201 4.93 -9.71 5.15
N TYR A 202 3.76 -10.33 5.08
CA TYR A 202 2.48 -9.64 5.11
C TYR A 202 2.17 -9.04 6.48
N ALA A 203 2.30 -9.83 7.55
CA ALA A 203 1.94 -9.37 8.89
C ALA A 203 2.84 -8.23 9.40
N MET A 204 4.14 -8.22 9.07
CA MET A 204 5.03 -7.13 9.45
C MET A 204 4.67 -5.78 8.81
N MET A 205 3.85 -5.80 7.73
CA MET A 205 3.31 -4.57 7.18
C MET A 205 2.35 -3.84 8.12
N MET A 206 1.78 -4.51 9.14
CA MET A 206 0.90 -3.84 10.10
C MET A 206 1.60 -2.69 10.85
N LEU A 207 2.93 -2.75 11.03
CA LEU A 207 3.69 -1.69 11.71
C LEU A 207 3.59 -0.34 10.99
N MET A 208 3.26 -0.33 9.70
CA MET A 208 3.02 0.92 8.94
C MET A 208 1.87 1.75 9.51
N ALA A 209 0.91 1.12 10.19
CA ALA A 209 -0.23 1.80 10.80
C ALA A 209 0.17 2.90 11.77
N ASN A 210 1.22 2.65 12.53
CA ASN A 210 1.73 3.51 13.58
C ASN A 210 3.02 4.25 13.14
N GLY A 211 3.30 4.24 11.83
CA GLY A 211 4.48 4.84 11.24
C GLY A 211 4.31 6.27 10.75
N PRO A 212 5.42 7.01 10.54
CA PRO A 212 5.40 8.39 10.07
C PRO A 212 4.87 8.56 8.65
N SER A 213 4.75 7.50 7.86
CA SER A 213 4.15 7.52 6.52
C SER A 213 2.65 7.20 6.51
N GLN A 214 2.02 6.99 7.66
CA GLN A 214 0.60 6.71 7.74
C GLN A 214 -0.23 7.95 7.37
N SER A 215 -1.29 7.71 6.61
CA SER A 215 -2.10 8.79 6.00
C SER A 215 -2.77 9.70 7.03
N ALA A 216 -3.32 9.16 8.12
CA ALA A 216 -4.05 9.95 9.12
C ALA A 216 -3.15 10.92 9.89
N PRO A 217 -2.01 10.50 10.49
CA PRO A 217 -1.05 11.41 11.10
C PRO A 217 -0.48 12.44 10.12
N LEU A 218 -0.14 12.01 8.89
CA LEU A 218 0.39 12.93 7.88
C LEU A 218 -0.61 13.96 7.44
N LEU A 219 -1.88 13.59 7.24
CA LEU A 219 -2.93 14.55 6.91
C LEU A 219 -3.06 15.58 8.02
N ALA A 220 -3.15 15.15 9.28
CA ALA A 220 -3.30 16.03 10.42
C ALA A 220 -2.09 16.98 10.64
N ALA A 221 -0.89 16.59 10.19
CA ALA A 221 0.33 17.39 10.26
C ALA A 221 0.50 18.35 9.08
N THR A 222 -0.25 18.18 7.98
CA THR A 222 -0.07 18.93 6.74
C THR A 222 -0.93 20.20 6.74
N ALA A 223 -0.32 21.35 6.55
CA ALA A 223 -1.02 22.65 6.53
C ALA A 223 -2.00 22.73 5.35
N GLY A 224 -3.13 23.38 5.57
CA GLY A 224 -4.19 23.54 4.57
C GLY A 224 -5.00 22.28 4.31
N ASN A 225 -4.90 21.28 5.18
CA ASN A 225 -5.74 20.08 5.07
C ASN A 225 -7.21 20.42 5.44
N PHE A 226 -8.15 19.67 4.88
CA PHE A 226 -9.58 19.91 5.02
C PHE A 226 -10.13 19.71 6.45
N LEU A 227 -9.37 19.05 7.35
CA LEU A 227 -9.73 18.85 8.75
C LEU A 227 -9.13 19.92 9.69
N GLU A 228 -8.17 20.73 9.25
CA GLU A 228 -7.37 21.63 10.11
C GLU A 228 -8.24 22.52 11.03
N LYS A 229 -9.34 23.05 10.47
CA LYS A 229 -10.27 23.87 11.26
C LYS A 229 -11.06 23.07 12.29
N SER A 230 -11.49 21.87 11.95
CA SER A 230 -12.32 21.02 12.83
C SER A 230 -11.51 20.37 13.95
N ILE A 231 -10.21 20.11 13.72
CA ILE A 231 -9.32 19.54 14.74
C ILE A 231 -8.65 20.60 15.62
N GLY A 232 -8.84 21.88 15.32
CA GLY A 232 -8.30 23.00 16.11
C GLY A 232 -6.86 23.37 15.77
N GLY A 233 -6.36 23.01 14.58
CA GLY A 233 -5.01 23.32 14.09
C GLY A 233 -4.25 22.07 13.62
N LEU A 234 -2.94 22.22 13.40
CA LEU A 234 -2.08 21.12 12.95
C LEU A 234 -1.66 20.24 14.13
N ILE A 235 -1.70 18.92 13.93
CA ILE A 235 -1.21 17.93 14.90
C ILE A 235 0.14 17.39 14.39
N PRO A 236 1.28 17.77 14.98
CA PRO A 236 2.59 17.34 14.56
C PRO A 236 2.77 15.81 14.65
N LEU A 237 3.60 15.24 13.77
CA LEU A 237 3.95 13.80 13.84
C LEU A 237 4.57 13.41 15.20
N THR A 238 5.23 14.33 15.89
CA THR A 238 5.78 14.11 17.24
C THR A 238 4.73 13.84 18.31
N GLN A 239 3.48 14.23 18.07
CA GLN A 239 2.35 13.92 18.96
C GLN A 239 1.57 12.67 18.52
N THR A 240 1.78 12.20 17.29
CA THR A 240 1.11 11.04 16.73
C THR A 240 2.11 9.89 16.48
N ALA A 241 2.50 9.63 15.24
CA ALA A 241 3.36 8.51 14.85
C ALA A 241 4.73 8.47 15.56
N LEU A 242 5.26 9.63 15.96
CA LEU A 242 6.53 9.76 16.69
C LEU A 242 6.30 10.07 18.18
N SER A 243 5.09 9.91 18.71
CA SER A 243 4.83 10.04 20.14
C SER A 243 5.53 8.94 20.94
N PRO A 244 5.97 9.21 22.18
CA PRO A 244 6.59 8.16 23.02
C PRO A 244 5.69 6.94 23.19
N PHE A 245 4.38 7.15 23.33
CA PHE A 245 3.38 6.08 23.40
C PHE A 245 3.43 5.14 22.20
N LEU A 246 3.34 5.66 20.97
CA LEU A 246 3.38 4.82 19.77
C LEU A 246 4.76 4.25 19.47
N LEU A 247 5.84 4.96 19.77
CA LEU A 247 7.19 4.44 19.60
C LEU A 247 7.43 3.21 20.50
N VAL A 248 6.99 3.25 21.77
CA VAL A 248 7.08 2.09 22.68
C VAL A 248 6.18 0.96 22.19
N PHE A 249 4.96 1.25 21.74
CA PHE A 249 4.02 0.28 21.20
C PHE A 249 4.61 -0.45 19.98
N VAL A 250 5.10 0.29 18.99
CA VAL A 250 5.72 -0.26 17.76
C VAL A 250 7.00 -1.05 18.09
N LEU A 251 7.82 -0.53 19.01
CA LEU A 251 9.03 -1.25 19.43
C LEU A 251 8.67 -2.61 20.07
N PHE A 252 7.61 -2.65 20.86
CA PHE A 252 7.14 -3.89 21.45
C PHE A 252 6.64 -4.87 20.38
N GLU A 253 5.84 -4.41 19.41
CA GLU A 253 5.41 -5.23 18.26
C GLU A 253 6.63 -5.73 17.45
N LEU A 254 7.56 -4.83 17.11
CA LEU A 254 8.75 -5.14 16.33
C LEU A 254 9.63 -6.21 17.01
N LEU A 255 9.71 -6.18 18.33
CA LEU A 255 10.53 -7.15 19.09
C LEU A 255 9.80 -8.46 19.34
N THR A 256 8.49 -8.49 19.46
CA THR A 256 7.74 -9.68 19.87
C THR A 256 7.21 -10.50 18.69
N ILE A 257 6.70 -9.87 17.64
CA ILE A 257 6.10 -10.56 16.48
C ILE A 257 7.09 -11.52 15.79
N PRO A 258 8.37 -11.18 15.57
CA PRO A 258 9.33 -12.12 14.99
C PRO A 258 9.45 -13.42 15.76
N PHE A 259 9.40 -13.37 17.11
CA PHE A 259 9.48 -14.58 17.96
C PHE A 259 8.18 -15.39 17.89
N ILE A 260 7.02 -14.74 17.75
CA ILE A 260 5.75 -15.44 17.52
C ILE A 260 5.83 -16.22 16.21
N PHE A 261 6.35 -15.66 15.12
CA PHE A 261 6.55 -16.37 13.86
C PHE A 261 7.55 -17.52 13.98
N VAL A 262 8.64 -17.34 14.74
CA VAL A 262 9.58 -18.43 15.02
C VAL A 262 8.88 -19.56 15.78
N TRP A 263 8.02 -19.24 16.73
CA TRP A 263 7.25 -20.23 17.49
C TRP A 263 6.21 -20.94 16.61
N LEU A 264 5.58 -20.24 15.66
CA LEU A 264 4.62 -20.79 14.72
C LEU A 264 5.27 -21.63 13.59
N THR A 265 6.61 -21.57 13.44
CA THR A 265 7.31 -22.33 12.40
C THR A 265 7.32 -23.81 12.75
N PRO A 266 6.82 -24.71 11.88
CA PRO A 266 6.86 -26.15 12.12
C PRO A 266 8.30 -26.67 12.17
N GLY A 267 8.48 -27.86 12.73
CA GLY A 267 9.79 -28.51 12.76
C GLY A 267 10.37 -28.72 11.36
N LYS A 268 11.70 -28.85 11.28
CA LYS A 268 12.43 -28.93 10.00
C LYS A 268 11.91 -30.02 9.06
N GLU A 269 11.44 -31.15 9.59
CA GLU A 269 10.91 -32.28 8.80
C GLU A 269 9.54 -31.98 8.18
N SER A 270 8.77 -31.07 8.80
CA SER A 270 7.45 -30.64 8.31
C SER A 270 7.50 -29.30 7.57
N ALA A 271 8.69 -28.71 7.42
CA ALA A 271 8.85 -27.46 6.72
C ALA A 271 8.65 -27.66 5.20
N VAL A 272 7.83 -26.79 4.59
CA VAL A 272 7.57 -26.81 3.15
C VAL A 272 8.38 -25.70 2.50
N ASP A 273 9.24 -26.04 1.55
CA ASP A 273 9.98 -25.11 0.71
C ASP A 273 9.17 -24.70 -0.53
N ILE A 274 9.69 -23.74 -1.31
CA ILE A 274 9.14 -23.42 -2.64
C ILE A 274 9.27 -24.61 -3.59
N THR A 275 8.31 -24.75 -4.51
CA THR A 275 8.38 -25.74 -5.59
C THR A 275 9.48 -25.38 -6.60
N ASP A 276 9.93 -26.36 -7.39
CA ASP A 276 10.93 -26.12 -8.44
C ASP A 276 10.42 -25.09 -9.46
N GLU A 277 9.14 -25.13 -9.80
CA GLU A 277 8.51 -24.18 -10.73
C GLU A 277 8.60 -22.73 -10.21
N ILE A 278 8.28 -22.50 -8.92
CA ILE A 278 8.37 -21.18 -8.31
C ILE A 278 9.83 -20.74 -8.20
N HIS A 279 10.73 -21.66 -7.87
CA HIS A 279 12.16 -21.39 -7.82
C HIS A 279 12.68 -20.91 -9.16
N ASP A 280 12.34 -21.61 -10.25
CA ASP A 280 12.77 -21.29 -11.61
C ASP A 280 12.19 -19.93 -12.06
N GLU A 281 10.90 -19.65 -11.74
CA GLU A 281 10.29 -18.36 -12.02
C GLU A 281 11.04 -17.22 -11.30
N PHE A 282 11.39 -17.40 -10.02
CA PHE A 282 12.07 -16.35 -9.25
C PHE A 282 13.53 -16.14 -9.64
N THR A 283 14.17 -17.15 -10.24
CA THR A 283 15.56 -17.07 -10.70
C THR A 283 15.69 -16.56 -12.14
N GLN A 284 14.59 -16.53 -12.92
CA GLN A 284 14.61 -15.95 -14.26
C GLN A 284 14.91 -14.45 -14.19
N ALA A 285 16.13 -14.09 -14.62
CA ALA A 285 16.49 -12.70 -14.76
C ALA A 285 15.71 -12.05 -15.93
N PRO A 286 15.16 -10.84 -15.76
CA PRO A 286 14.63 -10.11 -16.88
C PRO A 286 15.73 -9.92 -17.95
N PRO A 287 15.37 -9.97 -19.25
CA PRO A 287 16.35 -9.82 -20.33
C PRO A 287 17.17 -8.56 -20.13
N ALA A 288 18.49 -8.71 -20.06
CA ALA A 288 19.39 -7.57 -19.93
C ALA A 288 19.35 -6.75 -21.23
N GLU A 289 18.92 -5.50 -21.16
CA GLU A 289 19.13 -4.54 -22.25
C GLU A 289 20.62 -4.25 -22.37
N ASN A 290 21.34 -5.06 -23.14
CA ASN A 290 22.76 -4.86 -23.45
C ASN A 290 22.91 -3.78 -24.55
N THR A 291 22.48 -2.56 -24.31
CA THR A 291 22.75 -1.46 -25.24
C THR A 291 24.16 -0.92 -24.96
N ARG A 292 25.07 -1.08 -25.91
CA ARG A 292 26.43 -0.51 -25.80
C ARG A 292 26.30 1.01 -25.83
N ARG A 293 27.10 1.69 -25.00
CA ARG A 293 27.11 3.17 -24.91
C ARG A 293 27.47 3.85 -26.23
N SER A 294 28.21 3.14 -27.12
CA SER A 294 28.53 3.57 -28.49
C SER A 294 27.30 3.72 -29.37
N ASP A 295 26.28 2.89 -29.16
CA ASP A 295 25.12 2.76 -30.05
C ASP A 295 23.99 3.73 -29.66
N LEU A 296 24.18 4.47 -28.55
CA LEU A 296 23.22 5.44 -28.04
C LEU A 296 23.25 6.75 -28.84
N ARG A 297 22.06 7.23 -29.23
CA ARG A 297 21.88 8.57 -29.76
C ARG A 297 22.24 9.63 -28.73
N PRO A 298 22.59 10.87 -29.13
CA PRO A 298 22.94 11.95 -28.19
C PRO A 298 21.91 12.15 -27.08
N ALA A 299 20.61 12.13 -27.40
CA ALA A 299 19.52 12.22 -26.41
C ALA A 299 19.57 11.07 -25.40
N GLU A 300 19.77 9.84 -25.87
CA GLU A 300 19.84 8.65 -25.00
C GLU A 300 21.07 8.67 -24.07
N ARG A 301 22.17 9.29 -24.51
CA ARG A 301 23.36 9.51 -23.64
C ARG A 301 23.03 10.41 -22.46
N TRP A 302 22.21 11.45 -22.65
CA TRP A 302 21.72 12.30 -21.58
C TRP A 302 20.78 11.54 -20.64
N GLU A 303 19.87 10.72 -21.17
CA GLU A 303 18.95 9.89 -20.38
C GLU A 303 19.69 8.86 -19.49
N HIS A 304 20.83 8.34 -19.97
CA HIS A 304 21.69 7.41 -19.23
C HIS A 304 22.72 8.12 -18.33
N SER A 305 22.85 9.45 -18.45
CA SER A 305 23.78 10.22 -17.62
C SER A 305 23.29 10.29 -16.18
N TRP A 306 24.21 10.09 -15.25
CA TRP A 306 23.92 10.23 -13.81
C TRP A 306 23.87 11.71 -13.37
N LEU A 307 24.52 12.61 -14.09
CA LEU A 307 24.81 13.98 -13.64
C LEU A 307 23.55 14.84 -13.45
N PRO A 308 22.63 15.01 -14.44
CA PRO A 308 21.49 15.92 -14.29
C PRO A 308 20.57 15.52 -13.14
N LEU A 309 20.24 14.23 -13.06
CA LEU A 309 19.31 13.73 -12.05
C LEU A 309 19.90 13.79 -10.65
N SER A 310 21.21 13.46 -10.51
CA SER A 310 21.89 13.51 -9.22
C SER A 310 22.09 14.93 -8.71
N ILE A 311 22.34 15.91 -9.58
CA ILE A 311 22.44 17.32 -9.17
C ILE A 311 21.11 17.77 -8.53
N VAL A 312 19.99 17.53 -9.20
CA VAL A 312 18.67 17.89 -8.67
C VAL A 312 18.38 17.13 -7.39
N GLY A 313 18.62 15.82 -7.38
CA GLY A 313 18.39 14.98 -6.19
C GLY A 313 19.20 15.43 -4.97
N VAL A 314 20.50 15.70 -5.15
CA VAL A 314 21.37 16.22 -4.07
C VAL A 314 20.92 17.60 -3.61
N GLY A 315 20.50 18.49 -4.52
CA GLY A 315 19.94 19.80 -4.18
C GLY A 315 18.69 19.67 -3.30
N ILE A 316 17.80 18.73 -3.64
CA ILE A 316 16.61 18.42 -2.80
C ILE A 316 17.03 17.93 -1.41
N LEU A 317 17.97 16.98 -1.34
CA LEU A 317 18.41 16.43 -0.05
C LEU A 317 19.12 17.47 0.81
N PHE A 318 19.89 18.39 0.19
CA PHE A 318 20.48 19.51 0.89
C PHE A 318 19.40 20.44 1.48
N TRP A 319 18.35 20.75 0.70
CA TRP A 319 17.23 21.54 1.19
C TRP A 319 16.53 20.84 2.36
N ILE A 320 16.28 19.52 2.29
CA ILE A 320 15.68 18.74 3.39
C ILE A 320 16.55 18.81 4.64
N ALA A 321 17.87 18.63 4.51
CA ALA A 321 18.79 18.72 5.64
C ALA A 321 18.74 20.11 6.30
N ASN A 322 18.76 21.17 5.50
CA ASN A 322 18.60 22.53 5.99
C ASN A 322 17.24 22.77 6.64
N PHE A 323 16.13 22.24 6.05
CA PHE A 323 14.79 22.35 6.62
C PHE A 323 14.72 21.73 8.01
N VAL A 324 15.24 20.50 8.16
CA VAL A 324 15.24 19.79 9.46
C VAL A 324 16.11 20.51 10.49
N ALA A 325 17.30 21.00 10.06
CA ALA A 325 18.20 21.73 10.95
C ALA A 325 17.61 23.06 11.44
N THR A 326 16.86 23.76 10.59
CA THR A 326 16.34 25.11 10.91
C THR A 326 14.94 25.11 11.53
N ARG A 327 14.07 24.15 11.12
CA ARG A 327 12.65 24.11 11.52
C ARG A 327 12.32 22.95 12.46
N GLY A 328 13.22 21.96 12.57
CA GLY A 328 13.05 20.78 13.42
C GLY A 328 12.18 19.69 12.79
N ILE A 329 12.31 18.49 13.33
CA ILE A 329 11.57 17.28 12.87
C ILE A 329 10.05 17.39 13.08
N GLY A 330 9.61 18.17 14.05
CA GLY A 330 8.17 18.37 14.33
C GLY A 330 7.42 19.15 13.25
N LYS A 331 8.13 19.74 12.27
CA LYS A 331 7.53 20.43 11.11
C LYS A 331 7.52 19.58 9.84
N ILE A 332 7.92 18.31 9.93
CA ILE A 332 7.83 17.37 8.81
C ILE A 332 6.35 17.05 8.56
N ASP A 333 5.92 17.23 7.32
CA ASP A 333 4.59 16.94 6.81
C ASP A 333 4.66 16.05 5.56
N LEU A 334 3.51 15.77 4.96
CA LEU A 334 3.40 14.94 3.74
C LEU A 334 4.20 15.51 2.55
N ASN A 335 4.24 16.85 2.42
CA ASN A 335 4.96 17.51 1.34
C ASN A 335 6.48 17.36 1.49
N VAL A 336 6.98 17.53 2.72
CA VAL A 336 8.42 17.37 3.04
C VAL A 336 8.85 15.91 2.81
N ILE A 337 8.03 14.93 3.23
CA ILE A 337 8.31 13.50 2.99
C ILE A 337 8.34 13.20 1.49
N ASN A 338 7.34 13.64 0.74
CA ASN A 338 7.30 13.46 -0.72
C ASN A 338 8.52 14.05 -1.39
N PHE A 339 8.91 15.27 -1.01
CA PHE A 339 10.07 15.93 -1.59
C PHE A 339 11.37 15.20 -1.25
N ALA A 340 11.52 14.72 -0.02
CA ALA A 340 12.67 13.91 0.39
C ALA A 340 12.78 12.60 -0.43
N LEU A 341 11.65 11.89 -0.61
CA LEU A 341 11.63 10.65 -1.39
C LEU A 341 11.95 10.88 -2.87
N PHE A 342 11.53 12.00 -3.45
CA PHE A 342 11.97 12.40 -4.80
C PHE A 342 13.48 12.54 -4.87
N GLY A 343 14.08 13.30 -3.96
CA GLY A 343 15.53 13.49 -3.91
C GLY A 343 16.28 12.18 -3.73
N ILE A 344 15.85 11.34 -2.78
CA ILE A 344 16.43 10.01 -2.53
C ILE A 344 16.32 9.13 -3.79
N GLY A 345 15.13 9.06 -4.39
CA GLY A 345 14.89 8.27 -5.58
C GLY A 345 15.78 8.69 -6.76
N MET A 346 15.92 10.01 -7.01
CA MET A 346 16.77 10.55 -8.06
C MET A 346 18.24 10.16 -7.87
N VAL A 347 18.75 10.29 -6.65
CA VAL A 347 20.15 9.94 -6.33
C VAL A 347 20.39 8.43 -6.46
N LEU A 348 19.49 7.61 -5.95
CA LEU A 348 19.63 6.15 -5.95
C LEU A 348 19.53 5.52 -7.35
N HIS A 349 18.71 6.09 -8.24
CA HIS A 349 18.62 5.62 -9.63
C HIS A 349 19.76 6.12 -10.51
N GLY A 350 20.31 7.28 -10.22
CA GLY A 350 21.47 7.86 -10.88
C GLY A 350 21.29 8.20 -12.37
N SER A 351 20.16 7.84 -13.00
CA SER A 351 19.89 8.18 -14.41
C SER A 351 18.40 8.39 -14.63
N ALA A 352 18.06 9.33 -15.53
CA ALA A 352 16.67 9.64 -15.86
C ALA A 352 15.94 8.42 -16.43
N ARG A 353 16.58 7.63 -17.29
CA ARG A 353 16.00 6.40 -17.84
C ARG A 353 15.58 5.41 -16.76
N SER A 354 16.48 5.12 -15.81
CA SER A 354 16.20 4.19 -14.70
C SER A 354 15.07 4.72 -13.80
N PHE A 355 15.15 6.00 -13.43
CA PHE A 355 14.15 6.66 -12.59
C PHE A 355 12.76 6.64 -13.24
N VAL A 356 12.65 7.07 -14.51
CA VAL A 356 11.38 7.12 -15.24
C VAL A 356 10.81 5.72 -15.47
N ALA A 357 11.65 4.71 -15.73
CA ALA A 357 11.20 3.33 -15.85
C ALA A 357 10.56 2.83 -14.55
N SER A 358 11.18 3.12 -13.39
CA SER A 358 10.64 2.79 -12.08
C SER A 358 9.36 3.58 -11.76
N VAL A 359 9.31 4.88 -12.08
CA VAL A 359 8.09 5.71 -11.94
C VAL A 359 6.92 5.11 -12.72
N LYS A 360 7.13 4.70 -13.98
CA LYS A 360 6.07 4.08 -14.80
C LYS A 360 5.51 2.80 -14.16
N GLN A 361 6.34 2.00 -13.52
CA GLN A 361 5.88 0.82 -12.78
C GLN A 361 5.10 1.23 -11.53
N GLY A 362 5.61 2.20 -10.76
CA GLY A 362 4.95 2.73 -9.56
C GLY A 362 3.57 3.34 -9.86
N VAL A 363 3.41 4.06 -10.98
CA VAL A 363 2.12 4.63 -11.39
C VAL A 363 1.04 3.56 -11.54
N GLY A 364 1.38 2.37 -12.03
CA GLY A 364 0.43 1.26 -12.16
C GLY A 364 -0.24 0.85 -10.84
N THR A 365 0.38 1.14 -9.70
CA THR A 365 -0.15 0.81 -8.36
C THR A 365 -1.10 1.85 -7.79
N THR A 366 -1.26 3.02 -8.44
CA THR A 366 -1.96 4.20 -7.88
C THR A 366 -3.35 4.44 -8.44
N SER A 367 -3.79 3.66 -9.42
CA SER A 367 -5.09 3.85 -10.11
C SER A 367 -6.27 3.87 -9.14
N GLY A 368 -6.26 2.99 -8.13
CA GLY A 368 -7.30 2.96 -7.09
C GLY A 368 -7.39 4.29 -6.32
N VAL A 369 -6.26 4.84 -5.89
CA VAL A 369 -6.24 6.12 -5.16
C VAL A 369 -6.84 7.24 -6.01
N ILE A 370 -6.39 7.36 -7.27
CA ILE A 370 -6.80 8.45 -8.15
C ILE A 370 -8.32 8.45 -8.39
N ILE A 371 -8.93 7.28 -8.59
CA ILE A 371 -10.35 7.17 -8.95
C ILE A 371 -11.26 7.06 -7.73
N GLN A 372 -10.84 6.38 -6.66
CA GLN A 372 -11.71 6.15 -5.52
C GLN A 372 -11.78 7.35 -4.55
N PHE A 373 -10.72 8.15 -4.45
CA PHE A 373 -10.70 9.28 -3.52
C PHE A 373 -11.78 10.34 -3.78
N PRO A 374 -12.10 10.75 -5.02
CA PRO A 374 -13.24 11.62 -5.27
C PRO A 374 -14.58 11.05 -4.79
N LEU A 375 -14.79 9.73 -4.93
CA LEU A 375 -16.02 9.07 -4.44
C LEU A 375 -16.07 9.08 -2.90
N TYR A 376 -14.95 8.78 -2.22
CA TYR A 376 -14.85 8.90 -0.77
C TYR A 376 -15.03 10.36 -0.30
N ALA A 377 -14.53 11.32 -1.07
CA ALA A 377 -14.74 12.73 -0.80
C ALA A 377 -16.22 13.14 -0.89
N GLY A 378 -16.96 12.57 -1.83
CA GLY A 378 -18.41 12.72 -1.88
C GLY A 378 -19.12 12.17 -0.64
N ILE A 379 -18.70 11.00 -0.12
CA ILE A 379 -19.21 10.45 1.15
C ILE A 379 -18.88 11.39 2.33
N PHE A 380 -17.67 11.94 2.38
CA PHE A 380 -17.32 12.98 3.36
C PHE A 380 -18.28 14.17 3.29
N GLY A 381 -18.59 14.64 2.08
CA GLY A 381 -19.57 15.70 1.86
C GLY A 381 -20.95 15.38 2.42
N LEU A 382 -21.46 14.18 2.14
CA LEU A 382 -22.73 13.69 2.73
C LEU A 382 -22.70 13.74 4.24
N ILE A 383 -21.65 13.22 4.86
CA ILE A 383 -21.54 13.11 6.32
C ILE A 383 -21.45 14.49 6.99
N VAL A 384 -20.66 15.39 6.41
CA VAL A 384 -20.38 16.70 7.05
C VAL A 384 -21.49 17.70 6.79
N HIS A 385 -21.98 17.80 5.55
CA HIS A 385 -22.92 18.86 5.18
C HIS A 385 -24.37 18.52 5.55
N SER A 386 -24.77 17.25 5.59
CA SER A 386 -26.11 16.86 6.02
C SER A 386 -26.32 16.93 7.53
N GLY A 387 -25.24 17.03 8.32
CA GLY A 387 -25.31 16.92 9.79
C GLY A 387 -25.24 15.47 10.31
N LEU A 388 -25.06 14.46 9.45
CA LEU A 388 -24.96 13.04 9.84
C LEU A 388 -23.76 12.83 10.79
N SER A 389 -22.68 13.61 10.66
CA SER A 389 -21.54 13.55 11.57
C SER A 389 -21.90 13.82 13.02
N GLU A 390 -22.87 14.70 13.29
CA GLU A 390 -23.36 14.99 14.64
C GLU A 390 -24.14 13.80 15.21
N VAL A 391 -24.99 13.19 14.41
CA VAL A 391 -25.76 12.00 14.80
C VAL A 391 -24.81 10.87 15.20
N ILE A 392 -23.78 10.59 14.37
CA ILE A 392 -22.78 9.56 14.65
C ILE A 392 -21.95 9.94 15.90
N THR A 393 -21.58 11.21 16.04
CA THR A 393 -20.88 11.72 17.25
C THR A 393 -21.67 11.42 18.52
N HIS A 394 -22.98 11.71 18.52
CA HIS A 394 -23.86 11.43 19.67
C HIS A 394 -23.98 9.93 19.96
N TRP A 395 -24.02 9.11 18.94
CA TRP A 395 -23.97 7.67 19.13
C TRP A 395 -22.67 7.22 19.83
N PHE A 396 -21.51 7.68 19.39
CA PHE A 396 -20.24 7.39 20.07
C PHE A 396 -20.24 7.84 21.54
N LEU A 397 -20.78 9.03 21.83
CA LEU A 397 -20.88 9.55 23.19
C LEU A 397 -21.78 8.69 24.09
N SER A 398 -22.82 8.05 23.51
CA SER A 398 -23.75 7.22 24.28
C SER A 398 -23.17 5.88 24.71
N ILE A 399 -22.16 5.35 23.97
CA ILE A 399 -21.57 4.03 24.22
C ILE A 399 -20.18 4.10 24.87
N SER A 400 -19.61 5.31 25.05
CA SER A 400 -18.23 5.49 25.50
C SER A 400 -18.10 6.40 26.69
N THR A 401 -17.00 6.24 27.39
CA THR A 401 -16.53 7.09 28.47
C THR A 401 -15.15 7.67 28.11
N PRO A 402 -14.65 8.69 28.80
CA PRO A 402 -13.29 9.19 28.56
C PRO A 402 -12.22 8.09 28.61
N ARG A 403 -12.41 7.06 29.42
CA ARG A 403 -11.46 5.95 29.56
C ARG A 403 -11.58 4.91 28.42
N THR A 404 -12.77 4.64 27.94
CA THR A 404 -13.00 3.58 26.95
C THR A 404 -12.98 4.06 25.51
N TYR A 405 -13.07 5.36 25.28
CA TYR A 405 -13.29 5.95 23.96
C TYR A 405 -12.20 5.57 22.95
N ALA A 406 -10.93 5.73 23.31
CA ALA A 406 -9.83 5.41 22.39
C ALA A 406 -9.82 3.93 22.00
N TRP A 407 -10.12 3.04 22.95
CA TRP A 407 -10.27 1.60 22.66
C TRP A 407 -11.48 1.33 21.76
N ILE A 408 -12.61 2.01 21.99
CA ILE A 408 -13.78 1.89 21.11
C ILE A 408 -13.45 2.34 19.69
N VAL A 409 -12.65 3.39 19.52
CA VAL A 409 -12.15 3.83 18.21
C VAL A 409 -11.27 2.74 17.58
N VAL A 410 -10.37 2.08 18.33
CA VAL A 410 -9.58 0.95 17.82
C VAL A 410 -10.48 -0.17 17.30
N ILE A 411 -11.47 -0.60 18.07
CA ILE A 411 -12.37 -1.69 17.68
C ILE A 411 -13.26 -1.29 16.50
N TYR A 412 -13.84 -0.10 16.56
CA TYR A 412 -14.68 0.45 15.51
C TYR A 412 -13.94 0.50 14.17
N THR A 413 -12.75 1.13 14.15
CA THR A 413 -12.00 1.27 12.91
C THR A 413 -11.44 -0.06 12.40
N THR A 414 -11.18 -1.04 13.28
CA THR A 414 -10.84 -2.42 12.89
C THR A 414 -12.01 -3.05 12.13
N ILE A 415 -13.24 -2.90 12.63
CA ILE A 415 -14.42 -3.42 11.95
C ILE A 415 -14.64 -2.70 10.61
N MET A 416 -14.54 -1.38 10.60
CA MET A 416 -14.71 -0.58 9.39
C MET A 416 -13.66 -0.85 8.31
N ASP A 417 -12.47 -1.29 8.69
CA ASP A 417 -11.39 -1.63 7.75
C ASP A 417 -11.71 -2.87 6.89
N PHE A 418 -12.61 -3.74 7.32
CA PHE A 418 -13.15 -4.80 6.47
C PHE A 418 -13.91 -4.28 5.26
N PHE A 419 -14.61 -3.16 5.43
CA PHE A 419 -15.45 -2.56 4.39
C PHE A 419 -14.70 -1.50 3.58
N VAL A 420 -13.80 -0.76 4.22
CA VAL A 420 -13.01 0.30 3.60
C VAL A 420 -11.52 0.11 3.94
N PRO A 421 -10.82 -0.78 3.23
CA PRO A 421 -9.41 -1.09 3.52
C PRO A 421 -8.47 0.02 3.00
N SER A 422 -8.68 1.25 3.45
CA SER A 422 -7.94 2.43 3.03
C SER A 422 -7.71 3.39 4.18
N GLY A 423 -6.50 3.44 4.71
CA GLY A 423 -6.17 4.30 5.84
C GLY A 423 -6.44 5.79 5.61
N GLY A 424 -6.23 6.30 4.39
CA GLY A 424 -6.39 7.74 4.08
C GLY A 424 -7.82 8.15 3.80
N SER A 425 -8.49 7.49 2.87
CA SER A 425 -9.87 7.84 2.51
C SER A 425 -10.86 7.50 3.63
N LYS A 426 -10.66 6.38 4.33
CA LYS A 426 -11.44 6.03 5.51
C LYS A 426 -11.29 7.10 6.61
N PHE A 427 -10.05 7.56 6.89
CA PHE A 427 -9.83 8.65 7.85
C PHE A 427 -10.55 9.93 7.46
N ALA A 428 -10.54 10.28 6.18
CA ALA A 428 -11.25 11.46 5.70
C ALA A 428 -12.75 11.40 6.02
N ILE A 429 -13.36 10.22 5.88
CA ILE A 429 -14.77 10.00 6.17
C ILE A 429 -15.05 10.01 7.68
N GLU A 430 -14.18 9.36 8.47
CA GLU A 430 -14.42 9.06 9.88
C GLU A 430 -13.96 10.19 10.83
N ALA A 431 -12.91 10.93 10.47
CA ALA A 431 -12.34 11.99 11.30
C ALA A 431 -13.36 13.01 11.81
N PRO A 432 -14.32 13.53 11.01
CA PRO A 432 -15.28 14.52 11.47
C PRO A 432 -16.04 14.11 12.73
N TYR A 433 -16.44 12.86 12.85
CA TYR A 433 -17.24 12.40 14.00
C TYR A 433 -16.40 11.75 15.10
N ILE A 434 -15.35 10.97 14.77
CA ILE A 434 -14.51 10.36 15.81
C ILE A 434 -13.70 11.44 16.56
N ILE A 435 -13.19 12.45 15.88
CA ILE A 435 -12.46 13.53 16.53
C ILE A 435 -13.41 14.41 17.36
N ALA A 436 -14.57 14.78 16.81
CA ALA A 436 -15.56 15.57 17.53
C ALA A 436 -16.05 14.88 18.81
N ALA A 437 -16.30 13.57 18.78
CA ALA A 437 -16.68 12.81 19.97
C ALA A 437 -15.52 12.76 21.00
N GLY A 438 -14.28 12.53 20.55
CA GLY A 438 -13.11 12.55 21.42
C GLY A 438 -12.90 13.91 22.10
N GLN A 439 -13.03 15.01 21.36
CA GLN A 439 -12.93 16.36 21.89
C GLN A 439 -14.00 16.65 22.96
N LYS A 440 -15.26 16.23 22.72
CA LYS A 440 -16.36 16.37 23.71
C LYS A 440 -16.11 15.55 24.98
N LEU A 441 -15.34 14.46 24.89
CA LEU A 441 -14.92 13.65 26.04
C LEU A 441 -13.61 14.13 26.67
N GLY A 442 -13.00 15.22 26.18
CA GLY A 442 -11.74 15.78 26.69
C GLY A 442 -10.50 14.98 26.29
N ILE A 443 -10.57 14.13 25.25
CA ILE A 443 -9.45 13.31 24.80
C ILE A 443 -8.61 14.09 23.78
N PRO A 444 -7.27 14.07 23.91
CA PRO A 444 -6.40 14.73 22.94
C PRO A 444 -6.61 14.18 21.53
N VAL A 445 -6.72 15.07 20.54
CA VAL A 445 -6.93 14.71 19.12
C VAL A 445 -5.85 13.75 18.63
N ALA A 446 -4.59 13.98 19.02
CA ALA A 446 -3.49 13.09 18.69
C ALA A 446 -3.71 11.63 19.15
N HIS A 447 -4.29 11.46 20.36
CA HIS A 447 -4.58 10.12 20.90
C HIS A 447 -5.72 9.42 20.14
N VAL A 448 -6.73 10.18 19.69
CA VAL A 448 -7.80 9.66 18.81
C VAL A 448 -7.21 9.22 17.46
N ILE A 449 -6.31 10.01 16.87
CA ILE A 449 -5.61 9.67 15.62
C ILE A 449 -4.76 8.41 15.79
N ASN A 450 -4.07 8.27 16.93
CA ASN A 450 -3.26 7.10 17.25
C ASN A 450 -4.14 5.83 17.38
N ALA A 451 -5.27 5.93 18.07
CA ALA A 451 -6.24 4.84 18.19
C ALA A 451 -6.82 4.44 16.84
N TYR A 452 -7.22 5.42 16.02
CA TYR A 452 -7.67 5.21 14.65
C TYR A 452 -6.61 4.48 13.81
N SER A 453 -5.37 4.98 13.82
CA SER A 453 -4.28 4.41 13.02
C SER A 453 -4.00 2.97 13.41
N THR A 454 -3.90 2.69 14.71
CA THR A 454 -3.62 1.34 15.24
C THR A 454 -4.73 0.36 14.84
N GLY A 455 -6.00 0.70 15.05
CA GLY A 455 -7.12 -0.18 14.70
C GLY A 455 -7.30 -0.36 13.18
N GLY A 456 -7.02 0.66 12.40
CA GLY A 456 -7.27 0.70 10.95
C GLY A 456 -6.39 -0.23 10.11
N GLN A 457 -5.54 -1.03 10.71
CA GLN A 457 -4.70 -2.01 10.00
C GLN A 457 -4.87 -3.45 10.53
N LEU A 458 -5.55 -3.62 11.65
CA LEU A 458 -5.68 -4.93 12.27
C LEU A 458 -6.51 -5.89 11.41
N ALA A 459 -7.61 -5.42 10.81
CA ALA A 459 -8.44 -6.24 9.92
C ALA A 459 -7.69 -6.73 8.68
N ASN A 460 -6.67 -6.00 8.23
CA ASN A 460 -5.84 -6.42 7.10
C ASN A 460 -5.18 -7.78 7.33
N LEU A 461 -4.87 -8.15 8.58
CA LEU A 461 -4.27 -9.44 8.91
C LEU A 461 -5.17 -10.65 8.62
N ILE A 462 -6.47 -10.44 8.52
CA ILE A 462 -7.48 -11.50 8.35
C ILE A 462 -8.36 -11.32 7.12
N GLN A 463 -8.17 -10.27 6.32
CA GLN A 463 -8.88 -10.04 5.07
C GLN A 463 -7.91 -10.11 3.86
N PRO A 464 -8.37 -10.56 2.67
CA PRO A 464 -7.48 -10.85 1.55
C PRO A 464 -7.03 -9.61 0.76
N PHE A 465 -7.67 -8.45 0.90
CA PHE A 465 -7.47 -7.32 0.00
C PHE A 465 -6.00 -6.85 -0.04
N TRP A 466 -5.42 -6.55 1.13
CA TRP A 466 -4.01 -6.15 1.23
C TRP A 466 -3.03 -7.32 1.11
N ALA A 467 -3.53 -8.57 1.19
CA ALA A 467 -2.71 -9.74 0.92
C ALA A 467 -2.48 -9.99 -0.58
N LEU A 468 -3.32 -9.44 -1.48
CA LEU A 468 -3.24 -9.66 -2.92
C LEU A 468 -1.84 -9.43 -3.51
N PRO A 469 -1.12 -8.34 -3.21
CA PRO A 469 0.24 -8.16 -3.70
C PRO A 469 1.20 -9.29 -3.27
N PHE A 470 1.03 -9.80 -2.04
CA PHE A 470 1.87 -10.86 -1.49
C PHE A 470 1.53 -12.22 -2.10
N ILE A 471 0.26 -12.62 -2.09
CA ILE A 471 -0.15 -13.93 -2.62
C ILE A 471 0.14 -14.04 -4.12
N THR A 472 0.01 -12.94 -4.86
CA THR A 472 0.39 -12.90 -6.27
C THR A 472 1.90 -12.95 -6.45
N ALA A 473 2.66 -12.15 -5.71
CA ALA A 473 4.12 -12.10 -5.83
C ALA A 473 4.79 -13.40 -5.42
N PHE A 474 4.26 -14.08 -4.39
CA PHE A 474 4.83 -15.32 -3.82
C PHE A 474 4.18 -16.59 -4.35
N ARG A 475 3.16 -16.51 -5.22
CA ARG A 475 2.45 -17.69 -5.77
C ARG A 475 1.88 -18.60 -4.67
N VAL A 476 1.37 -18.03 -3.60
CA VAL A 476 0.68 -18.76 -2.51
C VAL A 476 -0.80 -18.39 -2.47
N ARG A 477 -1.61 -19.22 -1.83
CA ARG A 477 -3.03 -18.90 -1.59
C ARG A 477 -3.18 -18.18 -0.25
N PHE A 478 -4.18 -17.33 -0.12
CA PHE A 478 -4.46 -16.64 1.14
C PHE A 478 -4.69 -17.60 2.31
N GLN A 479 -5.36 -18.72 2.06
CA GLN A 479 -5.60 -19.77 3.06
C GLN A 479 -4.30 -20.39 3.62
N ASP A 480 -3.20 -20.36 2.87
CA ASP A 480 -1.92 -20.93 3.32
C ASP A 480 -1.22 -20.02 4.34
N ILE A 481 -1.52 -18.72 4.33
CA ILE A 481 -0.94 -17.70 5.24
C ILE A 481 -1.90 -17.30 6.37
N LEU A 482 -3.21 -17.41 6.15
CA LEU A 482 -4.24 -16.95 7.09
C LEU A 482 -4.12 -17.52 8.51
N PRO A 483 -3.81 -18.81 8.74
CA PRO A 483 -3.67 -19.33 10.10
C PRO A 483 -2.60 -18.59 10.92
N TYR A 484 -1.51 -18.21 10.28
CA TYR A 484 -0.39 -17.50 10.91
C TYR A 484 -0.73 -16.03 11.16
N THR A 485 -1.33 -15.35 10.18
CA THR A 485 -1.73 -13.94 10.32
C THR A 485 -2.89 -13.78 11.30
N PHE A 486 -3.77 -14.78 11.43
CA PHE A 486 -4.83 -14.79 12.43
C PHE A 486 -4.28 -14.80 13.87
N VAL A 487 -3.22 -15.56 14.14
CA VAL A 487 -2.56 -15.54 15.46
C VAL A 487 -2.00 -14.15 15.75
N ILE A 488 -1.37 -13.51 14.75
CA ILE A 488 -0.87 -12.13 14.90
C ILE A 488 -2.03 -11.14 15.09
N PHE A 489 -3.17 -11.33 14.41
CA PHE A 489 -4.36 -10.52 14.62
C PHE A 489 -4.85 -10.57 16.08
N ILE A 490 -4.98 -11.79 16.65
CA ILE A 490 -5.39 -11.94 18.05
C ILE A 490 -4.37 -11.30 19.00
N TYR A 491 -3.08 -11.53 18.76
CA TYR A 491 -2.02 -10.89 19.53
C TYR A 491 -2.13 -9.35 19.47
N ALA A 492 -2.24 -8.78 18.26
CA ALA A 492 -2.24 -7.33 18.05
C ALA A 492 -3.48 -6.64 18.61
N ILE A 493 -4.68 -7.25 18.48
CA ILE A 493 -5.91 -6.68 19.05
C ILE A 493 -5.90 -6.70 20.59
N VAL A 494 -5.31 -7.75 21.19
CA VAL A 494 -5.14 -7.82 22.65
C VAL A 494 -4.14 -6.76 23.10
N LEU A 495 -2.99 -6.64 22.42
CA LEU A 495 -1.98 -5.64 22.73
C LEU A 495 -2.53 -4.21 22.60
N ALA A 496 -3.23 -3.91 21.50
CA ALA A 496 -3.88 -2.63 21.29
C ALA A 496 -4.97 -2.35 22.36
N SER A 497 -5.75 -3.36 22.72
CA SER A 497 -6.74 -3.23 23.80
C SER A 497 -6.10 -2.90 25.14
N ILE A 498 -5.01 -3.55 25.49
CA ILE A 498 -4.25 -3.24 26.73
C ILE A 498 -3.70 -1.82 26.65
N ALA A 499 -3.07 -1.45 25.53
CA ALA A 499 -2.48 -0.12 25.36
C ALA A 499 -3.51 1.01 25.51
N PHE A 500 -4.64 0.90 24.84
CA PHE A 500 -5.65 1.98 24.78
C PHE A 500 -6.68 1.97 25.92
N LEU A 501 -6.77 0.90 26.72
CA LEU A 501 -7.60 0.85 27.93
C LEU A 501 -6.84 1.14 29.22
N VAL A 502 -5.55 0.75 29.28
CA VAL A 502 -4.79 0.75 30.55
C VAL A 502 -3.82 1.92 30.62
N LEU A 503 -3.17 2.26 29.49
CA LEU A 503 -2.19 3.34 29.48
C LEU A 503 -2.88 4.70 29.36
N PRO A 504 -2.43 5.72 30.10
CA PRO A 504 -3.01 7.04 30.03
C PRO A 504 -2.71 7.72 28.67
N ALA A 505 -3.66 8.53 28.21
CA ALA A 505 -3.59 9.25 26.93
C ALA A 505 -2.43 10.27 26.80
N GLY A 506 -1.69 10.50 27.85
CA GLY A 506 -0.63 11.51 27.93
C GLY A 506 0.80 10.95 28.04
N LEU A 507 1.00 9.63 27.81
CA LEU A 507 2.35 9.03 27.76
C LEU A 507 3.02 9.30 26.40
#